data_0ac5b7f89a4ce8d04abc8b485bfeafe8
#
_entry.id   0ac5b7f89a4ce8d04abc8b485bfeafe8
#
_cell.length_a   1.000
_cell.length_b   1.000
_cell.length_c   1.000
_cell.angle_alpha   90.00
_cell.angle_beta   90.00
_cell.angle_gamma   90.00
#
_symmetry.space_group_name_H-M   'P 1'
#
loop_
_entity.id
_entity.type
_entity.pdbx_description
1 polymer ?
#
loop_
_entity_poly.entity_id
_entity_poly.type
_entity_poly.pdbx_seq_one_letter_code
_entity_poly.pdbx_strand_id
1 'polypeptide(L)'
;VPTPTLLFVHGALVRDGAWWWSPTADLLRERTGVESRAVTLPSCGETDGPGAARGGDLADDAAALRLALDDVAAAGGSAVVVGHSYGGTVLAEAGAHPAVEHLLFVSSYLPDVGSTQGSIMSTEPDPVTIRPDDAGRIVLDGYDVESFGARFLQDADAATQRAAWERTTAQDLRAFGTPTGAAGWSGVDSTAIVCTDDRSTTVGLQRRHAERATRSVELPTGHHPFITRPDLVVEQIAAFLR
;
A
#
# COMPACT_ATOMS: atom_id res chain seq x y z
N VAL A 1 22.45 -1.81 -16.66
CA VAL A 1 21.53 -0.86 -16.02
C VAL A 1 21.61 -1.14 -14.52
N PRO A 2 21.75 -0.13 -13.65
CA PRO A 2 21.73 -0.38 -12.22
C PRO A 2 20.38 -0.99 -11.81
N THR A 3 20.41 -1.86 -10.80
CA THR A 3 19.19 -2.47 -10.25
C THR A 3 18.31 -1.39 -9.61
N PRO A 4 17.01 -1.33 -9.91
CA PRO A 4 16.12 -0.32 -9.32
C PRO A 4 15.98 -0.46 -7.81
N THR A 5 15.80 0.67 -7.13
CA THR A 5 15.45 0.72 -5.71
C THR A 5 14.00 0.27 -5.53
N LEU A 6 13.74 -0.56 -4.52
CA LEU A 6 12.39 -0.99 -4.21
C LEU A 6 11.80 -0.15 -3.08
N LEU A 7 10.66 0.48 -3.35
CA LEU A 7 9.90 1.27 -2.37
C LEU A 7 8.57 0.59 -2.07
N PHE A 8 8.24 0.46 -0.78
CA PHE A 8 6.98 -0.09 -0.31
C PHE A 8 6.09 0.97 0.31
N VAL A 9 4.81 0.99 -0.05
CA VAL A 9 3.78 1.86 0.49
C VAL A 9 2.66 1.01 1.08
N HIS A 10 2.46 1.12 2.40
CA HIS A 10 1.49 0.29 3.12
C HIS A 10 0.04 0.78 2.96
N GLY A 11 -0.91 0.01 3.47
CA GLY A 11 -2.34 0.30 3.45
C GLY A 11 -2.78 1.32 4.50
N ALA A 12 -4.10 1.53 4.59
CA ALA A 12 -4.71 2.43 5.55
C ALA A 12 -4.73 1.87 6.98
N LEU A 13 -4.83 2.77 7.96
CA LEU A 13 -5.09 2.47 9.38
C LEU A 13 -4.03 1.59 10.05
N VAL A 14 -2.84 1.55 9.48
CA VAL A 14 -1.69 0.82 10.02
C VAL A 14 -0.44 1.71 10.05
N ARG A 15 0.51 1.34 10.89
CA ARG A 15 1.82 1.98 11.05
C ARG A 15 2.93 0.93 10.98
N ASP A 16 4.18 1.37 10.93
CA ASP A 16 5.36 0.51 10.89
C ASP A 16 5.42 -0.29 9.56
N GLY A 17 5.40 0.45 8.45
CA GLY A 17 5.46 -0.14 7.11
C GLY A 17 6.62 -1.11 6.92
N ALA A 18 7.75 -0.87 7.59
CA ALA A 18 8.90 -1.77 7.55
C ALA A 18 8.57 -3.17 8.11
N TRP A 19 7.82 -3.24 9.21
CA TRP A 19 7.36 -4.52 9.76
C TRP A 19 6.41 -5.25 8.81
N TRP A 20 5.44 -4.52 8.24
CA TRP A 20 4.46 -5.12 7.34
C TRP A 20 5.12 -5.76 6.12
N TRP A 21 6.13 -5.13 5.58
CA TRP A 21 6.82 -5.60 4.38
C TRP A 21 8.01 -6.51 4.67
N SER A 22 8.42 -6.70 5.95
CA SER A 22 9.64 -7.44 6.30
C SER A 22 9.70 -8.87 5.73
N PRO A 23 8.63 -9.70 5.71
CA PRO A 23 8.74 -11.04 5.16
C PRO A 23 9.07 -11.05 3.66
N THR A 24 8.47 -10.11 2.91
CA THR A 24 8.77 -9.94 1.48
C THR A 24 10.15 -9.31 1.26
N ALA A 25 10.50 -8.28 2.04
CA ALA A 25 11.78 -7.59 1.93
C ALA A 25 12.96 -8.52 2.23
N ASP A 26 12.87 -9.32 3.29
CA ASP A 26 13.92 -10.26 3.69
C ASP A 26 14.10 -11.37 2.64
N LEU A 27 13.01 -11.97 2.16
CA LEU A 27 13.05 -12.98 1.12
C LEU A 27 13.59 -12.43 -0.22
N LEU A 28 13.21 -11.19 -0.56
CA LEU A 28 13.72 -10.53 -1.76
C LEU A 28 15.22 -10.31 -1.66
N ARG A 29 15.70 -9.76 -0.54
CA ARG A 29 17.13 -9.55 -0.28
C ARG A 29 17.90 -10.87 -0.34
N GLU A 30 17.37 -11.93 0.26
CA GLU A 30 17.98 -13.27 0.20
C GLU A 30 18.11 -13.77 -1.24
N ARG A 31 17.08 -13.61 -2.07
CA ARG A 31 17.05 -14.15 -3.43
C ARG A 31 17.76 -13.29 -4.48
N THR A 32 17.79 -11.99 -4.29
CA THR A 32 18.23 -11.04 -5.33
C THR A 32 19.33 -10.11 -4.88
N GLY A 33 19.59 -9.98 -3.57
CA GLY A 33 20.50 -8.98 -3.00
C GLY A 33 19.97 -7.55 -3.03
N VAL A 34 18.73 -7.33 -3.48
CA VAL A 34 18.14 -6.00 -3.58
C VAL A 34 17.60 -5.53 -2.24
N GLU A 35 18.02 -4.35 -1.83
CA GLU A 35 17.49 -3.67 -0.65
C GLU A 35 16.20 -2.93 -0.97
N SER A 36 15.34 -2.78 0.04
CA SER A 36 14.07 -2.11 -0.07
C SER A 36 13.85 -1.13 1.07
N ARG A 37 12.98 -0.15 0.87
CA ARG A 37 12.60 0.84 1.86
C ARG A 37 11.08 0.98 1.93
N ALA A 38 10.51 0.95 3.14
CA ALA A 38 9.12 1.33 3.36
C ALA A 38 9.02 2.86 3.48
N VAL A 39 8.06 3.45 2.80
CA VAL A 39 7.72 4.86 2.89
C VAL A 39 6.82 5.06 4.10
N THR A 40 7.13 6.05 4.94
CA THR A 40 6.28 6.47 6.07
C THR A 40 5.11 7.31 5.57
N LEU A 41 3.91 7.09 6.12
CA LEU A 41 2.72 7.84 5.74
C LEU A 41 2.33 8.83 6.86
N PRO A 42 2.47 10.14 6.64
CA PRO A 42 2.12 11.17 7.62
C PRO A 42 0.68 11.07 8.12
N SER A 43 -0.27 10.72 7.25
CA SER A 43 -1.68 10.56 7.63
C SER A 43 -1.89 9.47 8.68
N CYS A 44 -1.04 8.44 8.72
CA CYS A 44 -1.03 7.38 9.72
C CYS A 44 -0.23 7.73 10.99
N GLY A 45 0.23 8.98 11.12
CA GLY A 45 1.03 9.45 12.24
C GLY A 45 2.50 9.05 12.18
N GLU A 46 2.96 8.56 11.03
CA GLU A 46 4.36 8.26 10.78
C GLU A 46 5.07 9.52 10.24
N THR A 47 6.23 9.81 10.78
CA THR A 47 7.02 10.97 10.36
C THR A 47 8.49 10.67 10.42
N ASP A 48 9.25 11.15 9.45
CA ASP A 48 10.71 11.06 9.44
C ASP A 48 11.32 12.18 10.28
N GLY A 49 11.59 11.90 11.56
CA GLY A 49 12.38 12.74 12.42
C GLY A 49 11.62 13.49 13.52
N PRO A 50 12.38 14.02 14.50
CA PRO A 50 11.82 14.76 15.63
C PRO A 50 11.21 16.09 15.18
N GLY A 51 9.94 16.32 15.51
CA GLY A 51 9.23 17.58 15.23
C GLY A 51 8.49 17.63 13.91
N ALA A 52 8.49 16.56 13.11
CA ALA A 52 7.64 16.48 11.93
C ALA A 52 6.15 16.51 12.33
N ALA A 53 5.31 17.19 11.56
CA ALA A 53 3.88 17.31 11.82
C ALA A 53 3.24 15.92 11.74
N ARG A 54 2.45 15.57 12.75
CA ARG A 54 1.65 14.34 12.74
C ARG A 54 0.30 14.62 12.11
N GLY A 55 -0.13 13.70 11.27
CA GLY A 55 -1.35 13.83 10.48
C GLY A 55 -1.05 14.45 9.10
N GLY A 56 -2.02 14.39 8.24
CA GLY A 56 -1.92 14.88 6.88
C GLY A 56 -3.03 14.29 6.02
N ASP A 57 -3.13 14.78 4.81
CA ASP A 57 -4.07 14.24 3.83
C ASP A 57 -3.36 13.35 2.80
N LEU A 58 -4.08 12.99 1.74
CA LEU A 58 -3.52 12.19 0.65
C LEU A 58 -2.32 12.88 -0.04
N ALA A 59 -2.35 14.22 -0.14
CA ALA A 59 -1.27 14.97 -0.77
C ALA A 59 0.02 14.92 0.07
N ASP A 60 -0.09 14.89 1.40
CA ASP A 60 1.05 14.75 2.31
C ASP A 60 1.66 13.35 2.20
N ASP A 61 0.85 12.29 2.14
CA ASP A 61 1.31 10.92 1.93
C ASP A 61 2.00 10.77 0.56
N ALA A 62 1.43 11.35 -0.48
CA ALA A 62 2.03 11.37 -1.81
C ALA A 62 3.33 12.20 -1.85
N ALA A 63 3.42 13.28 -1.08
CA ALA A 63 4.65 14.06 -0.96
C ALA A 63 5.77 13.25 -0.30
N ALA A 64 5.47 12.43 0.71
CA ALA A 64 6.43 11.51 1.31
C ALA A 64 6.97 10.49 0.30
N LEU A 65 6.10 9.94 -0.55
CA LEU A 65 6.54 9.05 -1.63
C LEU A 65 7.37 9.80 -2.68
N ARG A 66 6.96 11.01 -3.10
CA ARG A 66 7.75 11.83 -4.05
C ARG A 66 9.13 12.15 -3.50
N LEU A 67 9.26 12.50 -2.23
CA LEU A 67 10.56 12.74 -1.60
C LEU A 67 11.45 11.50 -1.65
N ALA A 68 10.89 10.30 -1.39
CA ALA A 68 11.63 9.06 -1.50
C ALA A 68 12.11 8.77 -2.94
N LEU A 69 11.29 9.14 -3.94
CA LEU A 69 11.64 9.03 -5.36
C LEU A 69 12.67 10.06 -5.79
N ASP A 70 12.60 11.29 -5.27
CA ASP A 70 13.61 12.34 -5.49
C ASP A 70 14.99 11.89 -4.97
N ASP A 71 15.05 11.25 -3.81
CA ASP A 71 16.29 10.68 -3.27
C ASP A 71 16.88 9.62 -4.22
N VAL A 72 16.04 8.74 -4.77
CA VAL A 72 16.47 7.72 -5.75
C VAL A 72 16.98 8.39 -7.02
N ALA A 73 16.27 9.38 -7.54
CA ALA A 73 16.66 10.14 -8.73
C ALA A 73 17.99 10.90 -8.52
N ALA A 74 18.16 11.53 -7.35
CA ALA A 74 19.38 12.25 -6.99
C ALA A 74 20.60 11.33 -6.91
N ALA A 75 20.40 10.05 -6.55
CA ALA A 75 21.42 9.02 -6.57
C ALA A 75 21.69 8.47 -8.00
N GLY A 76 20.98 8.96 -9.04
CA GLY A 76 21.08 8.47 -10.41
C GLY A 76 20.43 7.10 -10.63
N GLY A 77 19.56 6.67 -9.75
CA GLY A 77 18.84 5.40 -9.77
C GLY A 77 17.43 5.50 -10.34
N SER A 78 16.77 4.35 -10.40
CA SER A 78 15.36 4.19 -10.72
C SER A 78 14.65 3.41 -9.62
N ALA A 79 13.33 3.38 -9.63
CA ALA A 79 12.52 2.72 -8.60
C ALA A 79 11.44 1.80 -9.19
N VAL A 80 11.25 0.68 -8.51
CA VAL A 80 10.00 -0.10 -8.56
C VAL A 80 9.22 0.23 -7.28
N VAL A 81 7.98 0.67 -7.41
CA VAL A 81 7.14 1.07 -6.28
C VAL A 81 6.00 0.10 -6.11
N VAL A 82 5.84 -0.42 -4.90
CA VAL A 82 4.79 -1.39 -4.55
C VAL A 82 3.83 -0.77 -3.55
N GLY A 83 2.57 -0.62 -3.93
CA GLY A 83 1.50 -0.10 -3.08
C GLY A 83 0.50 -1.17 -2.69
N HIS A 84 0.16 -1.23 -1.43
CA HIS A 84 -0.87 -2.12 -0.90
C HIS A 84 -2.12 -1.33 -0.51
N SER A 85 -3.30 -1.80 -0.91
CA SER A 85 -4.58 -1.21 -0.49
C SER A 85 -4.59 0.32 -0.71
N TYR A 86 -4.79 1.15 0.33
CA TYR A 86 -4.68 2.61 0.27
C TYR A 86 -3.36 3.11 -0.34
N GLY A 87 -2.28 2.36 -0.18
CA GLY A 87 -0.99 2.67 -0.80
C GLY A 87 -1.07 2.86 -2.32
N GLY A 88 -1.97 2.17 -3.01
CA GLY A 88 -2.21 2.41 -4.44
C GLY A 88 -2.87 3.77 -4.73
N THR A 89 -3.71 4.27 -3.83
CA THR A 89 -4.25 5.64 -3.92
C THR A 89 -3.12 6.66 -3.75
N VAL A 90 -2.16 6.39 -2.85
CA VAL A 90 -0.95 7.22 -2.70
C VAL A 90 -0.09 7.18 -3.97
N LEU A 91 0.10 6.00 -4.57
CA LEU A 91 0.82 5.85 -5.85
C LEU A 91 0.16 6.66 -6.97
N ALA A 92 -1.16 6.61 -7.05
CA ALA A 92 -1.91 7.40 -8.03
C ALA A 92 -1.75 8.90 -7.82
N GLU A 93 -1.80 9.38 -6.58
CA GLU A 93 -1.63 10.80 -6.24
C GLU A 93 -0.17 11.27 -6.36
N ALA A 94 0.81 10.42 -6.10
CA ALA A 94 2.22 10.76 -6.30
C ALA A 94 2.53 11.14 -7.76
N GLY A 95 1.70 10.65 -8.67
CA GLY A 95 1.82 10.96 -10.09
C GLY A 95 2.94 10.16 -10.77
N ALA A 96 3.11 10.40 -12.05
CA ALA A 96 4.22 9.86 -12.79
C ALA A 96 5.51 10.58 -12.39
N HIS A 97 6.46 9.84 -11.81
CA HIS A 97 7.77 10.38 -11.43
C HIS A 97 8.85 9.79 -12.35
N PRO A 98 9.83 10.59 -12.83
CA PRO A 98 10.84 10.12 -13.79
C PRO A 98 11.68 8.93 -13.30
N ALA A 99 11.86 8.77 -12.00
CA ALA A 99 12.58 7.64 -11.42
C ALA A 99 11.76 6.33 -11.40
N VAL A 100 10.44 6.37 -11.64
CA VAL A 100 9.60 5.18 -11.58
C VAL A 100 9.72 4.38 -12.88
N GLU A 101 10.20 3.15 -12.79
CA GLU A 101 10.22 2.20 -13.89
C GLU A 101 9.00 1.30 -13.91
N HIS A 102 8.47 0.96 -12.72
CA HIS A 102 7.33 0.06 -12.62
C HIS A 102 6.53 0.30 -11.34
N LEU A 103 5.21 0.16 -11.43
CA LEU A 103 4.28 0.21 -10.30
C LEU A 103 3.66 -1.17 -10.06
N LEU A 104 3.65 -1.64 -8.81
CA LEU A 104 2.88 -2.82 -8.40
C LEU A 104 1.77 -2.42 -7.43
N PHE A 105 0.57 -2.89 -7.71
CA PHE A 105 -0.62 -2.67 -6.89
C PHE A 105 -1.05 -4.01 -6.29
N VAL A 106 -0.92 -4.17 -4.98
CA VAL A 106 -1.22 -5.43 -4.27
C VAL A 106 -2.54 -5.28 -3.52
N SER A 107 -3.57 -6.03 -3.91
CA SER A 107 -4.92 -5.88 -3.34
C SER A 107 -5.32 -4.41 -3.19
N SER A 108 -5.23 -3.65 -4.29
CA SER A 108 -5.17 -2.20 -4.23
C SER A 108 -6.01 -1.52 -5.31
N TYR A 109 -5.87 -0.20 -5.39
CA TYR A 109 -6.70 0.67 -6.20
C TYR A 109 -5.86 1.45 -7.22
N LEU A 110 -6.40 1.66 -8.40
CA LEU A 110 -5.89 2.57 -9.43
C LEU A 110 -6.99 3.63 -9.68
N PRO A 111 -7.16 4.61 -8.78
CA PRO A 111 -8.23 5.60 -8.88
C PRO A 111 -8.02 6.57 -10.04
N ASP A 112 -9.12 7.06 -10.59
CA ASP A 112 -9.13 8.20 -11.51
C ASP A 112 -9.02 9.51 -10.74
N VAL A 113 -8.62 10.57 -11.44
CA VAL A 113 -8.63 11.94 -10.91
C VAL A 113 -10.02 12.29 -10.37
N GLY A 114 -10.06 12.87 -9.17
CA GLY A 114 -11.29 13.23 -8.48
C GLY A 114 -11.89 12.13 -7.61
N SER A 115 -11.35 10.90 -7.64
CA SER A 115 -11.77 9.83 -6.72
C SER A 115 -11.23 10.08 -5.31
N THR A 116 -11.99 9.69 -4.29
CA THR A 116 -11.50 9.68 -2.90
C THR A 116 -11.42 8.24 -2.40
N GLN A 117 -10.54 7.98 -1.43
CA GLN A 117 -10.48 6.65 -0.78
C GLN A 117 -11.83 6.27 -0.19
N GLY A 118 -12.52 7.23 0.43
CA GLY A 118 -13.86 7.01 0.99
C GLY A 118 -14.88 6.64 -0.08
N SER A 119 -14.86 7.29 -1.25
CA SER A 119 -15.78 6.94 -2.35
C SER A 119 -15.52 5.54 -2.92
N ILE A 120 -14.27 5.11 -3.00
CA ILE A 120 -13.90 3.77 -3.44
C ILE A 120 -14.42 2.73 -2.45
N MET A 121 -14.14 2.92 -1.16
CA MET A 121 -14.58 1.99 -0.11
C MET A 121 -16.10 1.89 0.01
N SER A 122 -16.84 2.97 -0.22
CA SER A 122 -18.29 2.98 -0.17
C SER A 122 -18.97 2.13 -1.25
N THR A 123 -18.22 1.70 -2.27
CA THR A 123 -18.73 0.78 -3.30
C THR A 123 -18.69 -0.69 -2.88
N GLU A 124 -18.03 -1.00 -1.77
CA GLU A 124 -17.94 -2.36 -1.25
C GLU A 124 -19.29 -2.79 -0.63
N PRO A 125 -19.72 -4.04 -0.85
CA PRO A 125 -20.96 -4.57 -0.25
C PRO A 125 -20.85 -4.78 1.26
N ASP A 126 -19.64 -5.00 1.76
CA ASP A 126 -19.29 -5.14 3.18
C ASP A 126 -18.02 -4.31 3.46
N PRO A 127 -18.15 -2.97 3.54
CA PRO A 127 -17.01 -2.11 3.74
C PRO A 127 -16.38 -2.31 5.12
N VAL A 128 -15.08 -2.05 5.23
CA VAL A 128 -14.39 -2.01 6.53
C VAL A 128 -15.05 -0.96 7.42
N THR A 129 -15.47 -1.37 8.60
CA THR A 129 -16.12 -0.46 9.55
C THR A 129 -15.08 0.43 10.21
N ILE A 130 -15.28 1.72 10.06
CA ILE A 130 -14.46 2.78 10.65
C ILE A 130 -15.34 3.81 11.33
N ARG A 131 -14.78 4.50 12.32
CA ARG A 131 -15.44 5.65 12.95
C ARG A 131 -14.46 6.80 13.15
N PRO A 132 -14.94 8.05 13.16
CA PRO A 132 -14.12 9.18 13.57
C PRO A 132 -13.80 9.09 15.07
N ASP A 133 -12.61 9.59 15.45
CA ASP A 133 -12.25 9.92 16.82
C ASP A 133 -12.44 11.43 17.11
N ASP A 134 -12.27 11.84 18.37
CA ASP A 134 -12.45 13.24 18.79
C ASP A 134 -11.37 14.19 18.23
N ALA A 135 -10.31 13.65 17.65
CA ALA A 135 -9.22 14.41 17.05
C ALA A 135 -9.31 14.57 15.52
N GLY A 136 -10.45 14.17 14.92
CA GLY A 136 -10.67 14.26 13.47
C GLY A 136 -9.91 13.18 12.68
N ARG A 137 -9.56 12.07 13.33
CA ARG A 137 -8.96 10.89 12.71
C ARG A 137 -9.98 9.77 12.62
N ILE A 138 -9.73 8.79 11.81
CA ILE A 138 -10.53 7.55 11.73
C ILE A 138 -9.76 6.38 12.35
N VAL A 139 -10.50 5.50 12.97
CA VAL A 139 -10.02 4.24 13.56
C VAL A 139 -10.88 3.09 13.10
N LEU A 140 -10.35 1.88 13.16
CA LEU A 140 -11.16 0.66 13.01
C LEU A 140 -12.24 0.62 14.10
N ASP A 141 -13.46 0.26 13.74
CA ASP A 141 -14.58 0.18 14.66
C ASP A 141 -15.18 -1.23 14.70
N GLY A 142 -15.44 -1.72 15.92
CA GLY A 142 -16.02 -3.05 16.11
C GLY A 142 -15.06 -4.22 15.86
N TYR A 143 -13.77 -3.97 15.72
CA TYR A 143 -12.75 -5.02 15.59
C TYR A 143 -12.02 -5.27 16.92
N ASP A 144 -11.61 -6.51 17.09
CA ASP A 144 -10.62 -7.00 18.04
C ASP A 144 -9.56 -7.82 17.30
N VAL A 145 -8.62 -8.42 18.02
CA VAL A 145 -7.53 -9.23 17.43
C VAL A 145 -8.09 -10.35 16.56
N GLU A 146 -9.14 -11.04 17.02
CA GLU A 146 -9.70 -12.21 16.34
C GLU A 146 -10.44 -11.81 15.06
N SER A 147 -11.35 -10.86 15.14
CA SER A 147 -12.14 -10.37 14.01
C SER A 147 -11.28 -9.63 12.97
N PHE A 148 -10.27 -8.88 13.44
CA PHE A 148 -9.26 -8.28 12.56
C PHE A 148 -8.48 -9.37 11.82
N GLY A 149 -7.96 -10.37 12.54
CA GLY A 149 -7.26 -11.50 11.96
C GLY A 149 -8.11 -12.24 10.93
N ALA A 150 -9.35 -12.56 11.27
CA ALA A 150 -10.28 -13.27 10.39
C ALA A 150 -10.61 -12.51 9.09
N ARG A 151 -10.57 -11.17 9.13
CA ARG A 151 -10.87 -10.33 7.97
C ARG A 151 -9.65 -10.02 7.11
N PHE A 152 -8.55 -9.62 7.73
CA PHE A 152 -7.40 -9.06 7.02
C PHE A 152 -6.22 -10.02 6.87
N LEU A 153 -6.14 -11.05 7.71
CA LEU A 153 -5.00 -11.97 7.82
C LEU A 153 -5.46 -13.39 8.12
N GLN A 154 -6.58 -13.83 7.53
CA GLN A 154 -7.18 -15.15 7.77
C GLN A 154 -6.26 -16.33 7.42
N ASP A 155 -5.24 -16.07 6.60
CA ASP A 155 -4.22 -17.01 6.15
C ASP A 155 -2.90 -16.91 6.94
N ALA A 156 -2.85 -16.05 7.99
CA ALA A 156 -1.72 -15.93 8.92
C ALA A 156 -1.97 -16.72 10.23
N ASP A 157 -0.90 -17.01 10.95
CA ASP A 157 -1.00 -17.57 12.30
C ASP A 157 -1.45 -16.52 13.34
N ALA A 158 -1.88 -16.99 14.50
CA ALA A 158 -2.41 -16.13 15.56
C ALA A 158 -1.37 -15.14 16.13
N ALA A 159 -0.08 -15.47 16.11
CA ALA A 159 0.98 -14.57 16.57
C ALA A 159 1.15 -13.41 15.60
N THR A 160 1.16 -13.70 14.31
CA THR A 160 1.21 -12.69 13.24
C THR A 160 -0.04 -11.80 13.24
N GLN A 161 -1.24 -12.38 13.41
CA GLN A 161 -2.48 -11.61 13.51
C GLN A 161 -2.45 -10.64 14.70
N ARG A 162 -1.96 -11.07 15.86
CA ARG A 162 -1.80 -10.21 17.05
C ARG A 162 -0.78 -9.10 16.80
N ALA A 163 0.38 -9.43 16.25
CA ALA A 163 1.42 -8.44 15.97
C ALA A 163 0.97 -7.40 14.94
N ALA A 164 0.14 -7.80 13.97
CA ALA A 164 -0.50 -6.90 13.02
C ALA A 164 -1.54 -5.99 13.69
N TRP A 165 -2.38 -6.53 14.57
CA TRP A 165 -3.35 -5.76 15.34
C TRP A 165 -2.69 -4.66 16.18
N GLU A 166 -1.58 -4.96 16.84
CA GLU A 166 -0.81 -4.00 17.64
C GLU A 166 -0.22 -2.84 16.80
N ARG A 167 -0.20 -2.99 15.47
CA ARG A 167 0.25 -1.98 14.49
C ARG A 167 -0.88 -1.27 13.79
N THR A 168 -2.12 -1.51 14.19
CA THR A 168 -3.22 -0.63 13.77
C THR A 168 -3.06 0.74 14.40
N THR A 169 -3.49 1.79 13.70
CA THR A 169 -3.38 3.18 14.17
C THR A 169 -4.55 4.02 13.69
N ALA A 170 -4.75 5.16 14.33
CA ALA A 170 -5.64 6.17 13.80
C ALA A 170 -5.00 6.86 12.58
N GLN A 171 -5.81 7.11 11.55
CA GLN A 171 -5.39 7.83 10.34
C GLN A 171 -6.19 9.13 10.22
N ASP A 172 -5.58 10.19 9.69
CA ASP A 172 -6.27 11.46 9.46
C ASP A 172 -7.45 11.25 8.49
N LEU A 173 -8.63 11.73 8.86
CA LEU A 173 -9.83 11.57 8.03
C LEU A 173 -9.66 12.22 6.64
N ARG A 174 -8.86 13.28 6.54
CA ARG A 174 -8.61 13.98 5.28
C ARG A 174 -7.94 13.08 4.23
N ALA A 175 -7.15 12.07 4.64
CA ALA A 175 -6.56 11.10 3.71
C ALA A 175 -7.63 10.28 2.95
N PHE A 176 -8.81 10.10 3.55
CA PHE A 176 -9.94 9.40 2.93
C PHE A 176 -10.86 10.34 2.13
N GLY A 177 -10.89 11.61 2.49
CA GLY A 177 -11.78 12.62 1.89
C GLY A 177 -11.14 13.46 0.80
N THR A 178 -9.81 13.57 0.74
CA THR A 178 -9.11 14.34 -0.29
C THR A 178 -9.20 13.64 -1.65
N PRO A 179 -9.75 14.31 -2.68
CA PRO A 179 -9.79 13.74 -4.02
C PRO A 179 -8.38 13.60 -4.61
N THR A 180 -8.14 12.54 -5.36
CA THR A 180 -6.92 12.40 -6.15
C THR A 180 -6.81 13.52 -7.19
N GLY A 181 -5.68 14.20 -7.21
CA GLY A 181 -5.34 15.22 -8.20
C GLY A 181 -4.67 14.64 -9.45
N ALA A 182 -4.20 13.40 -9.38
CA ALA A 182 -3.49 12.72 -10.44
C ALA A 182 -3.94 11.27 -10.62
N ALA A 183 -3.67 10.72 -11.81
CA ALA A 183 -3.75 9.29 -12.11
C ALA A 183 -2.36 8.79 -12.50
N GLY A 184 -1.44 8.79 -11.52
CA GLY A 184 -0.01 8.55 -11.73
C GLY A 184 0.35 7.16 -12.27
N TRP A 185 -0.61 6.25 -12.28
CA TRP A 185 -0.51 4.96 -12.93
C TRP A 185 -0.68 5.04 -14.46
N SER A 186 -1.31 6.11 -14.96
CA SER A 186 -1.59 6.27 -16.39
C SER A 186 -0.30 6.56 -17.17
N GLY A 187 -0.02 5.70 -18.14
CA GLY A 187 1.19 5.81 -18.97
C GLY A 187 2.48 5.26 -18.31
N VAL A 188 2.37 4.72 -17.09
CA VAL A 188 3.47 4.03 -16.40
C VAL A 188 3.24 2.51 -16.49
N ASP A 189 4.31 1.76 -16.77
CA ASP A 189 4.22 0.29 -16.77
C ASP A 189 3.84 -0.22 -15.38
N SER A 190 2.81 -1.06 -15.29
CA SER A 190 2.24 -1.44 -14.00
C SER A 190 1.68 -2.85 -13.97
N THR A 191 1.69 -3.46 -12.78
CA THR A 191 1.11 -4.77 -12.52
C THR A 191 0.15 -4.69 -11.35
N ALA A 192 -1.08 -5.16 -11.52
CA ALA A 192 -2.03 -5.34 -10.44
C ALA A 192 -2.03 -6.81 -9.97
N ILE A 193 -1.85 -7.02 -8.68
CA ILE A 193 -1.97 -8.32 -8.02
C ILE A 193 -3.33 -8.37 -7.35
N VAL A 194 -4.21 -9.20 -7.89
CA VAL A 194 -5.55 -9.48 -7.37
C VAL A 194 -5.46 -10.65 -6.41
N CYS A 195 -5.85 -10.43 -5.15
CA CYS A 195 -5.87 -11.45 -4.10
C CYS A 195 -7.24 -12.11 -4.08
N THR A 196 -7.35 -13.38 -4.51
CA THR A 196 -8.65 -14.03 -4.77
C THR A 196 -9.39 -14.50 -3.52
N ASP A 197 -8.68 -14.61 -2.39
CA ASP A 197 -9.26 -14.98 -1.08
C ASP A 197 -9.39 -13.78 -0.13
N ASP A 198 -9.25 -12.56 -0.68
CA ASP A 198 -9.33 -11.32 0.08
C ASP A 198 -10.74 -11.10 0.68
N ARG A 199 -10.78 -10.87 1.99
CA ARG A 199 -12.00 -10.60 2.76
C ARG A 199 -12.19 -9.13 3.12
N SER A 200 -11.22 -8.28 2.78
CA SER A 200 -11.26 -6.84 3.04
C SER A 200 -11.68 -6.04 1.78
N THR A 201 -10.96 -6.24 0.68
CA THR A 201 -11.28 -5.62 -0.61
C THR A 201 -11.81 -6.70 -1.55
N THR A 202 -13.05 -6.57 -2.01
CA THR A 202 -13.63 -7.61 -2.85
C THR A 202 -12.84 -7.84 -4.13
N VAL A 203 -12.78 -9.10 -4.54
CA VAL A 203 -12.11 -9.50 -5.80
C VAL A 203 -12.69 -8.75 -7.00
N GLY A 204 -14.00 -8.49 -6.98
CA GLY A 204 -14.68 -7.72 -8.04
C GLY A 204 -14.17 -6.29 -8.12
N LEU A 205 -13.94 -5.61 -7.00
CA LEU A 205 -13.36 -4.27 -6.98
C LEU A 205 -11.90 -4.29 -7.44
N GLN A 206 -11.11 -5.22 -6.92
CA GLN A 206 -9.71 -5.37 -7.34
C GLN A 206 -9.60 -5.59 -8.86
N ARG A 207 -10.42 -6.48 -9.45
CA ARG A 207 -10.42 -6.74 -10.90
C ARG A 207 -10.78 -5.50 -11.72
N ARG A 208 -11.79 -4.72 -11.30
CA ARG A 208 -12.13 -3.45 -11.97
C ARG A 208 -10.98 -2.45 -11.99
N HIS A 209 -10.24 -2.34 -10.89
CA HIS A 209 -9.04 -1.50 -10.85
C HIS A 209 -7.90 -2.10 -11.66
N ALA A 210 -7.72 -3.42 -11.63
CA ALA A 210 -6.68 -4.13 -12.38
C ALA A 210 -6.78 -3.97 -13.91
N GLU A 211 -7.98 -3.72 -14.45
CA GLU A 211 -8.18 -3.41 -15.87
C GLU A 211 -7.43 -2.17 -16.36
N ARG A 212 -7.01 -1.29 -15.44
CA ARG A 212 -6.25 -0.07 -15.72
C ARG A 212 -4.74 -0.27 -15.72
N ALA A 213 -4.27 -1.36 -15.12
CA ALA A 213 -2.85 -1.72 -15.11
C ALA A 213 -2.42 -2.30 -16.46
N THR A 214 -1.13 -2.19 -16.77
CA THR A 214 -0.55 -2.80 -17.98
C THR A 214 -0.68 -4.32 -17.96
N ARG A 215 -0.60 -4.92 -16.77
CA ARG A 215 -0.72 -6.36 -16.50
C ARG A 215 -1.52 -6.60 -15.23
N SER A 216 -2.13 -7.78 -15.14
CA SER A 216 -2.72 -8.26 -13.90
C SER A 216 -2.37 -9.73 -13.65
N VAL A 217 -2.25 -10.09 -12.38
CA VAL A 217 -2.02 -11.46 -11.91
C VAL A 217 -2.98 -11.73 -10.76
N GLU A 218 -3.56 -12.92 -10.74
CA GLU A 218 -4.40 -13.38 -9.62
C GLU A 218 -3.62 -14.35 -8.74
N LEU A 219 -3.61 -14.09 -7.43
CA LEU A 219 -2.98 -14.96 -6.45
C LEU A 219 -4.03 -15.49 -5.45
N PRO A 220 -4.00 -16.79 -5.11
CA PRO A 220 -4.90 -17.39 -4.12
C PRO A 220 -4.44 -17.04 -2.71
N THR A 221 -4.64 -15.78 -2.31
CA THR A 221 -4.15 -15.22 -1.04
C THR A 221 -5.19 -14.28 -0.44
N GLY A 222 -5.08 -14.04 0.88
CA GLY A 222 -5.81 -12.99 1.58
C GLY A 222 -5.29 -11.58 1.26
N HIS A 223 -5.74 -10.61 2.06
CA HIS A 223 -5.48 -9.16 1.85
C HIS A 223 -3.99 -8.78 1.95
N HIS A 224 -3.18 -9.52 2.73
CA HIS A 224 -1.78 -9.20 2.99
C HIS A 224 -0.82 -10.31 2.50
N PRO A 225 -0.77 -10.59 1.17
CA PRO A 225 0.06 -11.68 0.64
C PRO A 225 1.56 -11.47 0.90
N PHE A 226 2.00 -10.23 1.04
CA PHE A 226 3.39 -9.90 1.35
C PHE A 226 3.83 -10.34 2.76
N ILE A 227 2.88 -10.70 3.64
CA ILE A 227 3.14 -11.35 4.94
C ILE A 227 2.96 -12.86 4.82
N THR A 228 1.82 -13.32 4.27
CA THR A 228 1.39 -14.72 4.35
C THR A 228 1.96 -15.60 3.25
N ARG A 229 2.22 -15.01 2.09
CA ARG A 229 2.81 -15.66 0.90
C ARG A 229 3.85 -14.77 0.23
N PRO A 230 4.91 -14.36 0.97
CA PRO A 230 5.95 -13.49 0.42
C PRO A 230 6.64 -14.09 -0.81
N ASP A 231 6.68 -15.43 -0.91
CA ASP A 231 7.21 -16.16 -2.06
C ASP A 231 6.52 -15.76 -3.38
N LEU A 232 5.18 -15.66 -3.37
CA LEU A 232 4.40 -15.29 -4.54
C LEU A 232 4.57 -13.81 -4.90
N VAL A 233 4.65 -12.93 -3.91
CA VAL A 233 4.85 -11.48 -4.13
C VAL A 233 6.26 -11.21 -4.66
N VAL A 234 7.28 -11.85 -4.08
CA VAL A 234 8.69 -11.73 -4.54
C VAL A 234 8.84 -12.21 -5.98
N GLU A 235 8.15 -13.28 -6.38
CA GLU A 235 8.17 -13.76 -7.77
C GLU A 235 7.70 -12.67 -8.74
N GLN A 236 6.63 -11.93 -8.40
CA GLN A 236 6.13 -10.83 -9.23
C GLN A 236 7.10 -9.65 -9.25
N ILE A 237 7.68 -9.27 -8.11
CA ILE A 237 8.64 -8.16 -8.00
C ILE A 237 9.93 -8.48 -8.76
N ALA A 238 10.47 -9.69 -8.61
CA ALA A 238 11.75 -10.08 -9.20
C ALA A 238 11.76 -10.01 -10.74
N ALA A 239 10.59 -10.05 -11.37
CA ALA A 239 10.47 -9.89 -12.83
C ALA A 239 10.94 -8.50 -13.32
N PHE A 240 10.93 -7.48 -12.45
CA PHE A 240 11.27 -6.08 -12.76
C PHE A 240 12.63 -5.64 -12.20
N LEU A 241 13.38 -6.54 -11.59
CA LEU A 241 14.69 -6.24 -10.98
C LEU A 241 15.89 -6.70 -11.86
N ARG A 242 15.63 -7.02 -13.10
CA ARG A 242 16.66 -7.56 -14.03
C ARG A 242 17.21 -6.50 -14.96
#